data_6ff1cfee27bd4b55390b3b14e8acef85
#
_entry.id   6ff1cfee27bd4b55390b3b14e8acef85
#
_cell.length_a   1.000
_cell.length_b   1.000
_cell.length_c   1.000
_cell.angle_alpha   90.00
_cell.angle_beta   90.00
_cell.angle_gamma   90.00
#
_symmetry.space_group_name_H-M   'P 1'
#
loop_
_entity.id
_entity.type
_entity.pdbx_description
1 polymer ?
#
loop_
_entity_poly.entity_id
_entity_poly.type
_entity_poly.pdbx_seq_one_letter_code
_entity_poly.pdbx_strand_id
1 'polypeptide(L)'
;MITEGTITAWRNRRGPIRIGAVAALALAIAYVVWLLVRGHDSSSSTPTTITPTPPARQTTSKPTAPTLVTAASPAKLHALSNRSKRPIYWAGRKPNVTYELTRTADGRIFVRYLPKGVRVGERNRAYPFVATYPVQNAYKAVKTAAKESGAVTFKAPGGGLAVYNQSAPKNVYLAYPGSSYQVEVFDPHPGRARKLVRSGAIHAVG
;
A
#
# COMPACT_ATOMS: atom_id res chain seq x y z
N MET A 1 -38.72 -20.51 60.12
CA MET A 1 -37.23 -20.63 60.13
C MET A 1 -36.75 -20.35 58.72
N ILE A 2 -36.12 -19.22 58.57
CA ILE A 2 -35.67 -18.65 57.29
C ILE A 2 -34.15 -18.92 57.25
N THR A 3 -33.70 -19.59 56.15
CA THR A 3 -32.27 -19.78 55.91
C THR A 3 -31.88 -19.02 54.69
N GLU A 4 -31.02 -18.03 54.86
CA GLU A 4 -30.45 -17.14 53.83
C GLU A 4 -29.50 -17.92 52.95
N GLY A 5 -29.68 -17.80 51.64
CA GLY A 5 -28.80 -18.29 50.58
C GLY A 5 -27.80 -17.25 50.16
N THR A 6 -26.51 -17.49 50.37
CA THR A 6 -25.36 -16.65 50.11
C THR A 6 -25.15 -16.45 48.61
N ILE A 7 -25.21 -15.20 48.13
CA ILE A 7 -24.91 -14.85 46.73
C ILE A 7 -23.39 -14.69 46.61
N THR A 8 -22.74 -15.60 45.88
CA THR A 8 -21.32 -15.54 45.60
C THR A 8 -21.08 -14.61 44.39
N ALA A 9 -20.51 -13.46 44.67
CA ALA A 9 -20.14 -12.48 43.66
C ALA A 9 -18.99 -12.99 42.79
N TRP A 10 -19.20 -13.17 41.50
CA TRP A 10 -18.16 -13.40 40.52
C TRP A 10 -17.37 -12.14 40.27
N ARG A 11 -16.18 -12.06 40.85
CA ARG A 11 -15.23 -10.98 40.62
C ARG A 11 -14.52 -11.19 39.28
N ASN A 12 -14.93 -10.44 38.30
CA ASN A 12 -14.38 -10.41 36.94
C ASN A 12 -12.95 -9.80 36.95
N ARG A 13 -11.95 -10.65 37.01
CA ARG A 13 -10.52 -10.22 36.85
C ARG A 13 -10.25 -9.99 35.37
N ARG A 14 -10.41 -8.78 34.90
CA ARG A 14 -9.83 -8.32 33.63
C ARG A 14 -8.33 -8.12 33.82
N GLY A 15 -7.52 -9.08 33.37
CA GLY A 15 -6.08 -8.91 33.24
C GLY A 15 -5.74 -7.88 32.18
N PRO A 16 -4.65 -7.10 32.32
CA PRO A 16 -4.27 -6.11 31.33
C PRO A 16 -3.85 -6.81 30.03
N ILE A 17 -4.57 -6.54 28.96
CA ILE A 17 -4.21 -6.97 27.61
C ILE A 17 -2.93 -6.22 27.25
N ARG A 18 -1.84 -6.94 27.06
CA ARG A 18 -0.58 -6.42 26.53
C ARG A 18 -0.77 -6.06 25.05
N ILE A 19 -1.20 -4.85 24.76
CA ILE A 19 -1.24 -4.24 23.43
C ILE A 19 0.20 -3.76 23.15
N GLY A 20 1.00 -4.57 22.46
CA GLY A 20 2.39 -4.16 22.32
C GLY A 20 3.17 -4.70 21.11
N ALA A 21 2.64 -5.57 20.27
CA ALA A 21 3.48 -6.17 19.24
C ALA A 21 2.89 -6.29 17.81
N VAL A 22 1.63 -5.93 17.58
CA VAL A 22 0.97 -6.14 16.27
C VAL A 22 0.83 -4.84 15.46
N ALA A 23 0.97 -3.69 16.09
CA ALA A 23 0.87 -2.38 15.42
C ALA A 23 2.05 -2.05 14.48
N ALA A 24 3.17 -2.76 14.57
CA ALA A 24 4.40 -2.38 13.86
C ALA A 24 4.40 -2.76 12.37
N LEU A 25 3.65 -3.77 11.93
CA LEU A 25 3.72 -4.22 10.54
C LEU A 25 2.74 -3.49 9.61
N ALA A 26 1.57 -3.14 10.12
CA ALA A 26 0.60 -2.32 9.38
C ALA A 26 1.04 -0.87 9.24
N LEU A 27 1.68 -0.34 10.28
CA LEU A 27 2.35 0.96 10.23
C LEU A 27 3.50 0.97 9.22
N ALA A 28 4.18 -0.16 8.96
CA ALA A 28 5.23 -0.24 7.94
C ALA A 28 4.67 -0.12 6.52
N ILE A 29 3.51 -0.69 6.22
CA ILE A 29 2.88 -0.58 4.89
C ILE A 29 2.28 0.82 4.70
N ALA A 30 1.56 1.34 5.68
CA ALA A 30 1.03 2.70 5.68
C ALA A 30 2.16 3.75 5.75
N TYR A 31 3.23 3.48 6.48
CA TYR A 31 4.39 4.35 6.63
C TYR A 31 5.24 4.43 5.36
N VAL A 32 5.37 3.35 4.61
CA VAL A 32 6.05 3.36 3.30
C VAL A 32 5.25 4.13 2.25
N VAL A 33 3.92 4.00 2.25
CA VAL A 33 3.04 4.84 1.43
C VAL A 33 3.11 6.30 1.90
N TRP A 34 3.13 6.54 3.22
CA TRP A 34 3.22 7.88 3.81
C TRP A 34 4.58 8.55 3.58
N LEU A 35 5.71 7.83 3.60
CA LEU A 35 7.03 8.37 3.25
C LEU A 35 7.16 8.76 1.78
N LEU A 36 6.55 8.01 0.86
CA LEU A 36 6.45 8.40 -0.54
C LEU A 36 5.55 9.63 -0.74
N VAL A 37 4.65 9.87 0.23
CA VAL A 37 3.72 11.00 0.26
C VAL A 37 4.37 12.27 0.83
N ARG A 38 5.28 12.17 1.77
CA ARG A 38 5.78 13.31 2.56
C ARG A 38 7.13 13.88 2.10
N GLY A 39 7.74 13.31 1.10
CA GLY A 39 8.97 13.85 0.53
C GLY A 39 8.69 15.02 -0.41
N HIS A 40 8.61 16.22 0.11
CA HIS A 40 8.86 17.54 -0.46
C HIS A 40 7.77 18.56 -0.14
N ASP A 41 7.85 19.08 1.07
CA ASP A 41 7.51 20.47 1.34
C ASP A 41 8.46 20.98 2.40
N SER A 42 9.50 21.69 1.97
CA SER A 42 10.26 22.58 2.83
C SER A 42 10.98 23.61 1.94
N SER A 43 10.29 24.68 1.69
CA SER A 43 10.89 25.96 1.37
C SER A 43 10.27 26.98 2.31
N SER A 44 10.90 27.23 3.40
CA SER A 44 10.72 28.46 4.19
C SER A 44 12.05 28.87 4.78
N SER A 45 12.60 29.89 4.18
CA SER A 45 13.69 30.69 4.67
C SER A 45 13.30 31.41 5.95
N THR A 46 14.12 31.29 7.01
CA THR A 46 14.09 32.16 8.18
C THR A 46 15.52 32.43 8.65
N PRO A 47 15.81 33.62 9.21
CA PRO A 47 17.16 34.16 9.28
C PRO A 47 18.00 33.59 10.42
N THR A 48 19.28 33.60 10.16
CA THR A 48 20.45 33.21 10.95
C THR A 48 20.49 33.79 12.35
N THR A 49 20.62 32.91 13.34
CA THR A 49 21.29 33.23 14.61
C THR A 49 22.36 32.18 14.85
N ILE A 50 23.61 32.59 14.89
CA ILE A 50 24.80 31.77 15.03
C ILE A 50 25.04 31.47 16.53
N THR A 51 24.92 30.19 16.90
CA THR A 51 25.45 29.66 18.15
C THR A 51 26.30 28.43 17.82
N PRO A 52 27.53 28.28 18.30
CA PRO A 52 28.40 27.17 17.95
C PRO A 52 27.93 25.89 18.64
N THR A 53 27.51 24.90 17.85
CA THR A 53 27.10 23.57 18.30
C THR A 53 28.21 22.56 18.01
N PRO A 54 28.45 21.57 18.93
CA PRO A 54 29.44 20.51 18.75
C PRO A 54 29.14 19.63 17.52
N PRO A 55 30.13 18.91 16.94
CA PRO A 55 29.96 18.21 15.67
C PRO A 55 28.92 17.11 15.79
N ALA A 56 27.78 17.34 15.12
CA ALA A 56 26.74 16.36 14.98
C ALA A 56 27.24 15.16 14.14
N ARG A 57 27.14 13.97 14.73
CA ARG A 57 27.37 12.69 14.06
C ARG A 57 26.56 12.65 12.79
N GLN A 58 27.21 12.72 11.64
CA GLN A 58 26.58 12.56 10.33
C GLN A 58 25.99 11.14 10.26
N THR A 59 24.68 11.02 10.44
CA THR A 59 23.96 9.85 10.04
C THR A 59 23.99 9.80 8.51
N THR A 60 24.85 8.95 7.97
CA THR A 60 24.90 8.62 6.55
C THR A 60 23.52 8.07 6.15
N SER A 61 22.67 8.91 5.59
CA SER A 61 21.45 8.50 4.92
C SER A 61 21.84 7.54 3.80
N LYS A 62 21.45 6.27 3.94
CA LYS A 62 21.62 5.25 2.91
C LYS A 62 21.11 5.81 1.58
N PRO A 63 21.88 5.79 0.49
CA PRO A 63 21.47 6.32 -0.79
C PRO A 63 20.13 5.72 -1.19
N THR A 64 19.10 6.53 -1.35
CA THR A 64 17.81 6.07 -1.89
C THR A 64 18.08 5.69 -3.34
N ALA A 65 17.98 4.39 -3.62
CA ALA A 65 18.23 3.87 -4.95
C ALA A 65 17.30 4.51 -6.00
N PRO A 66 17.77 4.75 -7.23
CA PRO A 66 17.07 5.55 -8.21
C PRO A 66 15.71 4.96 -8.56
N THR A 67 14.68 5.80 -8.50
CA THR A 67 13.33 5.48 -8.98
C THR A 67 13.25 5.85 -10.45
N LEU A 68 13.00 4.87 -11.32
CA LEU A 68 12.83 5.11 -12.75
C LEU A 68 11.36 5.34 -13.06
N VAL A 69 11.04 6.52 -13.58
CA VAL A 69 9.68 6.90 -14.03
C VAL A 69 9.69 7.09 -15.55
N THR A 70 8.84 6.38 -16.28
CA THR A 70 8.78 6.45 -17.75
C THR A 70 7.35 6.30 -18.26
N ALA A 71 7.07 6.84 -19.45
CA ALA A 71 5.88 6.43 -20.20
C ALA A 71 5.97 4.95 -20.58
N ALA A 72 4.83 4.27 -20.53
CA ALA A 72 4.73 2.88 -20.96
C ALA A 72 3.56 2.69 -21.94
N SER A 73 3.70 1.69 -22.80
CA SER A 73 2.60 1.11 -23.57
C SER A 73 2.25 -0.26 -23.00
N PRO A 74 1.08 -0.83 -23.30
CA PRO A 74 0.77 -2.21 -22.93
C PRO A 74 1.86 -3.20 -23.40
N ALA A 75 2.38 -3.03 -24.61
CA ALA A 75 3.46 -3.86 -25.13
C ALA A 75 4.76 -3.72 -24.31
N LYS A 76 5.09 -2.50 -23.85
CA LYS A 76 6.25 -2.27 -22.98
C LYS A 76 6.08 -2.92 -21.59
N LEU A 77 4.87 -2.88 -21.02
CA LEU A 77 4.57 -3.56 -19.77
C LEU A 77 4.72 -5.09 -19.92
N HIS A 78 4.18 -5.65 -21.01
CA HIS A 78 4.30 -7.06 -21.35
C HIS A 78 5.77 -7.48 -21.51
N ALA A 79 6.53 -6.75 -22.33
CA ALA A 79 7.96 -7.04 -22.52
C ALA A 79 8.75 -6.96 -21.23
N LEU A 80 8.41 -6.02 -20.33
CA LEU A 80 9.06 -5.93 -19.02
C LEU A 80 8.71 -7.10 -18.13
N SER A 81 7.43 -7.50 -18.05
CA SER A 81 6.98 -8.67 -17.28
C SER A 81 7.72 -9.93 -17.72
N ASN A 82 7.78 -10.18 -19.02
CA ASN A 82 8.43 -11.35 -19.59
C ASN A 82 9.95 -11.37 -19.33
N ARG A 83 10.63 -10.23 -19.50
CA ARG A 83 12.07 -10.12 -19.29
C ARG A 83 12.45 -10.28 -17.81
N SER A 84 11.66 -9.71 -16.91
CA SER A 84 11.93 -9.78 -15.47
C SER A 84 11.45 -11.09 -14.83
N LYS A 85 10.66 -11.90 -15.54
CA LYS A 85 9.96 -13.08 -15.01
C LYS A 85 9.12 -12.76 -13.76
N ARG A 86 8.57 -11.55 -13.72
CA ARG A 86 7.77 -11.05 -12.61
C ARG A 86 6.43 -10.54 -13.11
N PRO A 87 5.31 -10.88 -12.46
CA PRO A 87 4.03 -10.33 -12.84
C PRO A 87 4.01 -8.81 -12.61
N ILE A 88 3.42 -8.11 -13.55
CA ILE A 88 3.05 -6.70 -13.40
C ILE A 88 1.54 -6.66 -13.44
N TYR A 89 0.93 -6.30 -12.30
CA TYR A 89 -0.52 -6.17 -12.25
C TYR A 89 -0.97 -4.80 -12.74
N TRP A 90 -2.10 -4.77 -13.45
CA TRP A 90 -2.70 -3.57 -13.97
C TRP A 90 -4.24 -3.70 -14.07
N ALA A 91 -4.94 -2.63 -14.40
CA ALA A 91 -6.39 -2.61 -14.56
C ALA A 91 -6.81 -2.64 -16.05
N GLY A 92 -6.01 -3.31 -16.90
CA GLY A 92 -6.26 -3.42 -18.31
C GLY A 92 -6.11 -2.11 -19.09
N ARG A 93 -6.40 -2.19 -20.40
CA ARG A 93 -6.38 -1.03 -21.30
C ARG A 93 -7.51 -0.06 -20.96
N LYS A 94 -7.21 1.23 -20.98
CA LYS A 94 -8.18 2.31 -20.82
C LYS A 94 -8.03 3.30 -21.97
N PRO A 95 -9.14 3.80 -22.54
CA PRO A 95 -9.07 4.85 -23.55
C PRO A 95 -8.60 6.17 -22.94
N ASN A 96 -7.96 6.99 -23.74
CA ASN A 96 -7.54 8.36 -23.39
C ASN A 96 -6.67 8.48 -22.13
N VAL A 97 -5.84 7.47 -21.87
CA VAL A 97 -4.85 7.51 -20.77
C VAL A 97 -3.44 7.28 -21.29
N THR A 98 -2.50 7.92 -20.62
CA THR A 98 -1.07 7.60 -20.69
C THR A 98 -0.73 6.73 -19.52
N TYR A 99 -0.11 5.56 -19.75
CA TYR A 99 0.41 4.74 -18.64
C TYR A 99 1.76 5.28 -18.23
N GLU A 100 1.90 5.53 -16.95
CA GLU A 100 3.20 5.83 -16.33
C GLU A 100 3.67 4.60 -15.56
N LEU A 101 4.86 4.16 -15.89
CA LEU A 101 5.55 3.06 -15.22
C LEU A 101 6.59 3.62 -14.27
N THR A 102 6.45 3.35 -12.99
CA THR A 102 7.46 3.62 -11.97
C THR A 102 8.06 2.31 -11.48
N ARG A 103 9.38 2.25 -11.44
CA ARG A 103 10.13 1.12 -10.90
C ARG A 103 11.07 1.61 -9.82
N THR A 104 11.03 0.95 -8.67
CA THR A 104 11.92 1.23 -7.55
C THR A 104 13.02 0.17 -7.48
N ALA A 105 14.14 0.49 -6.85
CA ALA A 105 15.25 -0.45 -6.74
C ALA A 105 14.95 -1.68 -5.87
N ASP A 106 14.02 -1.56 -4.92
CA ASP A 106 13.52 -2.70 -4.13
C ASP A 106 12.49 -3.56 -4.91
N GLY A 107 12.33 -3.31 -6.21
CA GLY A 107 11.55 -4.13 -7.14
C GLY A 107 10.06 -3.86 -7.14
N ARG A 108 9.59 -2.79 -6.49
CA ARG A 108 8.19 -2.36 -6.60
C ARG A 108 7.93 -1.78 -7.98
N ILE A 109 6.74 -2.04 -8.52
CA ILE A 109 6.29 -1.56 -9.82
C ILE A 109 4.94 -0.87 -9.65
N PHE A 110 4.80 0.34 -10.20
CA PHE A 110 3.56 1.09 -10.20
C PHE A 110 3.16 1.38 -11.66
N VAL A 111 1.91 1.13 -11.99
CA VAL A 111 1.29 1.51 -13.27
C VAL A 111 0.22 2.56 -12.95
N ARG A 112 0.51 3.83 -13.25
CA ARG A 112 -0.43 4.96 -13.09
C ARG A 112 -1.19 5.21 -14.38
N TYR A 113 -2.43 5.61 -14.24
CA TYR A 113 -3.35 5.92 -15.33
C TYR A 113 -3.53 7.44 -15.41
N LEU A 114 -2.69 8.09 -16.20
CA LEU A 114 -2.70 9.54 -16.36
C LEU A 114 -3.71 9.95 -17.44
N PRO A 115 -4.62 10.88 -17.20
CA PRO A 115 -5.49 11.45 -18.22
C PRO A 115 -4.68 12.06 -19.37
N LYS A 116 -5.28 12.15 -20.56
CA LYS A 116 -4.67 12.83 -21.73
C LYS A 116 -4.23 14.24 -21.34
N GLY A 117 -3.01 14.62 -21.69
CA GLY A 117 -2.42 15.94 -21.39
C GLY A 117 -1.64 16.01 -20.09
N VAL A 118 -1.77 15.03 -19.21
CA VAL A 118 -0.95 14.97 -17.99
C VAL A 118 0.45 14.41 -18.31
N ARG A 119 1.48 15.10 -17.81
CA ARG A 119 2.87 14.70 -18.03
C ARG A 119 3.27 13.51 -17.19
N VAL A 120 4.09 12.63 -17.76
CA VAL A 120 4.78 11.58 -17.01
C VAL A 120 5.73 12.21 -15.99
N GLY A 121 5.73 11.69 -14.76
CA GLY A 121 6.46 12.28 -13.63
C GLY A 121 5.67 13.34 -12.88
N GLU A 122 4.43 13.66 -13.30
CA GLU A 122 3.56 14.57 -12.56
C GLU A 122 3.34 14.09 -11.13
N ARG A 123 3.61 14.98 -10.16
CA ARG A 123 3.59 14.64 -8.73
C ARG A 123 2.19 14.61 -8.11
N ASN A 124 1.17 15.05 -8.85
CA ASN A 124 -0.19 14.99 -8.35
C ASN A 124 -0.62 13.54 -8.11
N ARG A 125 -1.12 13.27 -6.91
CA ARG A 125 -1.50 11.93 -6.43
C ARG A 125 -2.95 11.56 -6.72
N ALA A 126 -3.68 12.42 -7.39
CA ALA A 126 -5.09 12.22 -7.69
C ALA A 126 -5.35 11.22 -8.83
N TYR A 127 -4.34 10.49 -9.30
CA TYR A 127 -4.49 9.56 -10.42
C TYR A 127 -4.53 8.10 -9.95
N PRO A 128 -5.44 7.28 -10.54
CA PRO A 128 -5.50 5.86 -10.22
C PRO A 128 -4.18 5.16 -10.52
N PHE A 129 -3.84 4.16 -9.71
CA PHE A 129 -2.71 3.29 -10.00
C PHE A 129 -2.95 1.86 -9.54
N VAL A 130 -2.19 0.95 -10.11
CA VAL A 130 -2.02 -0.41 -9.63
C VAL A 130 -0.54 -0.62 -9.34
N ALA A 131 -0.24 -1.03 -8.12
CA ALA A 131 1.11 -1.34 -7.70
C ALA A 131 1.29 -2.84 -7.46
N THR A 132 2.46 -3.34 -7.81
CA THR A 132 2.89 -4.71 -7.56
C THR A 132 4.10 -4.68 -6.63
N TYR A 133 3.97 -5.27 -5.47
CA TYR A 133 5.00 -5.32 -4.43
C TYR A 133 5.56 -6.73 -4.31
N PRO A 134 6.87 -6.95 -4.38
CA PRO A 134 7.46 -8.21 -3.98
C PRO A 134 7.33 -8.35 -2.45
N VAL A 135 6.50 -9.28 -2.01
CA VAL A 135 6.23 -9.55 -0.59
C VAL A 135 6.25 -11.05 -0.38
N GLN A 136 7.22 -11.52 0.37
CA GLN A 136 7.27 -12.93 0.74
C GLN A 136 6.00 -13.30 1.53
N ASN A 137 5.35 -14.39 1.12
CA ASN A 137 4.07 -14.81 1.71
C ASN A 137 2.95 -13.74 1.65
N ALA A 138 2.83 -13.05 0.49
CA ALA A 138 1.89 -11.95 0.29
C ALA A 138 0.45 -12.30 0.72
N TYR A 139 -0.02 -13.51 0.45
CA TYR A 139 -1.34 -13.95 0.87
C TYR A 139 -1.51 -13.98 2.39
N LYS A 140 -0.47 -14.43 3.12
CA LYS A 140 -0.46 -14.40 4.59
C LYS A 140 -0.45 -12.95 5.10
N ALA A 141 0.30 -12.06 4.46
CA ALA A 141 0.34 -10.64 4.82
C ALA A 141 -1.05 -9.99 4.69
N VAL A 142 -1.78 -10.25 3.58
CA VAL A 142 -3.16 -9.78 3.41
C VAL A 142 -4.11 -10.39 4.45
N LYS A 143 -3.96 -11.68 4.78
CA LYS A 143 -4.73 -12.32 5.87
C LYS A 143 -4.46 -11.69 7.24
N THR A 144 -3.25 -11.23 7.47
CA THR A 144 -2.90 -10.53 8.72
C THR A 144 -3.55 -9.14 8.75
N ALA A 145 -3.44 -8.36 7.67
CA ALA A 145 -4.09 -7.06 7.54
C ALA A 145 -5.63 -7.15 7.66
N ALA A 146 -6.21 -8.27 7.27
CA ALA A 146 -7.64 -8.55 7.40
C ALA A 146 -8.15 -8.64 8.86
N LYS A 147 -7.25 -8.75 9.83
CA LYS A 147 -7.58 -8.83 11.28
C LYS A 147 -7.52 -7.47 11.97
N GLU A 148 -7.09 -6.43 11.26
CA GLU A 148 -6.97 -5.09 11.83
C GLU A 148 -8.35 -4.43 12.00
N SER A 149 -8.42 -3.51 12.95
CA SER A 149 -9.64 -2.73 13.18
C SER A 149 -10.03 -1.94 11.93
N GLY A 150 -11.30 -1.98 11.56
CA GLY A 150 -11.83 -1.33 10.35
C GLY A 150 -11.49 -2.03 9.05
N ALA A 151 -10.81 -3.19 9.08
CA ALA A 151 -10.54 -3.98 7.88
C ALA A 151 -11.81 -4.67 7.37
N VAL A 152 -12.02 -4.58 6.06
CA VAL A 152 -13.10 -5.28 5.35
C VAL A 152 -12.50 -6.14 4.26
N THR A 153 -12.85 -7.41 4.25
CA THR A 153 -12.34 -8.40 3.30
C THR A 153 -13.38 -8.81 2.26
N PHE A 154 -12.89 -9.22 1.09
CA PHE A 154 -13.72 -9.88 0.09
C PHE A 154 -12.85 -10.76 -0.82
N LYS A 155 -13.50 -11.73 -1.49
CA LYS A 155 -12.84 -12.58 -2.48
C LYS A 155 -12.65 -11.81 -3.78
N ALA A 156 -11.45 -11.87 -4.34
CA ALA A 156 -11.17 -11.44 -5.71
C ALA A 156 -11.27 -12.63 -6.66
N PRO A 157 -11.65 -12.44 -7.94
CA PRO A 157 -11.61 -13.48 -8.96
C PRO A 157 -10.24 -14.16 -9.01
N GLY A 158 -10.21 -15.44 -9.38
CA GLY A 158 -8.98 -16.25 -9.35
C GLY A 158 -8.53 -16.70 -7.95
N GLY A 159 -9.42 -16.65 -6.95
CA GLY A 159 -9.14 -17.14 -5.59
C GLY A 159 -8.34 -16.16 -4.72
N GLY A 160 -8.18 -14.93 -5.16
CA GLY A 160 -7.50 -13.89 -4.40
C GLY A 160 -8.27 -13.46 -3.15
N LEU A 161 -7.54 -13.04 -2.11
CA LEU A 161 -8.09 -12.34 -0.95
C LEU A 161 -7.77 -10.86 -1.08
N ALA A 162 -8.80 -10.02 -0.96
CA ALA A 162 -8.68 -8.58 -0.95
C ALA A 162 -9.09 -7.99 0.40
N VAL A 163 -8.43 -6.93 0.81
CA VAL A 163 -8.71 -6.17 2.04
C VAL A 163 -8.60 -4.68 1.77
N TYR A 164 -9.46 -3.91 2.40
CA TYR A 164 -9.33 -2.46 2.52
C TYR A 164 -9.70 -2.03 3.95
N ASN A 165 -9.23 -0.88 4.37
CA ASN A 165 -9.64 -0.29 5.64
C ASN A 165 -10.73 0.76 5.40
N GLN A 166 -11.77 0.78 6.26
CA GLN A 166 -12.86 1.75 6.17
C GLN A 166 -12.39 3.20 6.32
N SER A 167 -11.32 3.43 7.07
CA SER A 167 -10.68 4.75 7.20
C SER A 167 -9.87 5.17 5.96
N ALA A 168 -9.50 4.21 5.09
CA ALA A 168 -8.74 4.43 3.87
C ALA A 168 -9.43 3.78 2.64
N PRO A 169 -10.68 4.15 2.31
CA PRO A 169 -11.53 3.42 1.35
C PRO A 169 -11.08 3.52 -0.11
N LYS A 170 -10.04 4.30 -0.39
CA LYS A 170 -9.46 4.51 -1.72
C LYS A 170 -8.46 3.44 -2.11
N ASN A 171 -7.92 2.69 -1.14
CA ASN A 171 -6.92 1.67 -1.34
C ASN A 171 -7.50 0.28 -1.11
N VAL A 172 -7.15 -0.66 -1.97
CA VAL A 172 -7.45 -2.08 -1.81
C VAL A 172 -6.16 -2.87 -1.99
N TYR A 173 -5.85 -3.72 -1.06
CA TYR A 173 -4.73 -4.65 -1.13
C TYR A 173 -5.24 -6.06 -1.42
N LEU A 174 -4.60 -6.76 -2.34
CA LEU A 174 -4.95 -8.13 -2.65
C LEU A 174 -3.71 -8.99 -2.87
N ALA A 175 -3.86 -10.29 -2.64
CA ALA A 175 -2.87 -11.30 -2.96
C ALA A 175 -3.55 -12.62 -3.29
N TYR A 176 -2.84 -13.46 -4.04
CA TYR A 176 -3.29 -14.78 -4.43
C TYR A 176 -2.57 -15.86 -3.64
N PRO A 177 -3.20 -17.03 -3.37
CA PRO A 177 -2.52 -18.14 -2.73
C PRO A 177 -1.23 -18.53 -3.47
N GLY A 178 -0.15 -18.76 -2.73
CA GLY A 178 1.15 -19.11 -3.29
C GLY A 178 1.91 -17.97 -3.95
N SER A 179 1.32 -16.76 -4.07
CA SER A 179 1.99 -15.62 -4.68
C SER A 179 3.00 -14.97 -3.72
N SER A 180 4.16 -14.58 -4.28
CA SER A 180 5.15 -13.71 -3.63
C SER A 180 4.94 -12.24 -3.99
N TYR A 181 3.73 -11.88 -4.43
CA TYR A 181 3.40 -10.50 -4.82
C TYR A 181 2.09 -10.07 -4.18
N GLN A 182 2.13 -8.92 -3.55
CA GLN A 182 0.96 -8.17 -3.11
C GLN A 182 0.63 -7.10 -4.14
N VAL A 183 -0.64 -6.91 -4.41
CA VAL A 183 -1.12 -5.87 -5.33
C VAL A 183 -1.86 -4.80 -4.53
N GLU A 184 -1.57 -3.54 -4.79
CA GLU A 184 -2.35 -2.41 -4.31
C GLU A 184 -3.08 -1.77 -5.49
N VAL A 185 -4.36 -1.50 -5.29
CA VAL A 185 -5.20 -0.76 -6.24
C VAL A 185 -5.66 0.51 -5.55
N PHE A 186 -5.28 1.64 -6.10
CA PHE A 186 -5.70 2.95 -5.64
C PHE A 186 -6.59 3.63 -6.67
N ASP A 187 -7.66 4.25 -6.21
CA ASP A 187 -8.47 5.18 -6.98
C ASP A 187 -8.86 6.37 -6.09
N PRO A 188 -8.71 7.63 -6.55
CA PRO A 188 -9.06 8.81 -5.77
C PRO A 188 -10.54 8.86 -5.38
N HIS A 189 -11.40 8.14 -6.10
CA HIS A 189 -12.83 8.05 -5.79
C HIS A 189 -13.10 6.82 -4.93
N PRO A 190 -13.65 6.98 -3.72
CA PRO A 190 -13.97 5.86 -2.84
C PRO A 190 -14.83 4.80 -3.53
N GLY A 191 -14.48 3.54 -3.33
CA GLY A 191 -15.22 2.40 -3.89
C GLY A 191 -14.83 1.98 -5.31
N ARG A 192 -14.19 2.82 -6.13
CA ARG A 192 -13.76 2.43 -7.47
C ARG A 192 -12.69 1.36 -7.46
N ALA A 193 -11.69 1.46 -6.57
CA ALA A 193 -10.67 0.42 -6.40
C ALA A 193 -11.31 -0.93 -6.08
N ARG A 194 -12.28 -0.97 -5.15
CA ARG A 194 -13.03 -2.19 -4.82
C ARG A 194 -13.80 -2.75 -6.03
N LYS A 195 -14.43 -1.89 -6.81
CA LYS A 195 -15.16 -2.30 -8.00
C LYS A 195 -14.23 -2.93 -9.04
N LEU A 196 -13.06 -2.34 -9.28
CA LEU A 196 -12.03 -2.88 -10.18
C LEU A 196 -11.55 -4.27 -9.73
N VAL A 197 -11.30 -4.45 -8.44
CA VAL A 197 -10.87 -5.76 -7.91
C VAL A 197 -11.99 -6.80 -8.00
N ARG A 198 -13.23 -6.45 -7.62
CA ARG A 198 -14.38 -7.36 -7.66
C ARG A 198 -14.75 -7.81 -9.07
N SER A 199 -14.60 -6.93 -10.05
CA SER A 199 -14.91 -7.25 -11.45
C SER A 199 -13.86 -8.11 -12.16
N GLY A 200 -12.71 -8.39 -11.51
CA GLY A 200 -11.60 -9.10 -12.15
C GLY A 200 -10.80 -8.23 -13.14
N ALA A 201 -11.04 -6.91 -13.16
CA ALA A 201 -10.28 -6.01 -14.00
C ALA A 201 -8.80 -5.94 -13.64
N ILE A 202 -8.43 -6.34 -12.42
CA ILE A 202 -7.05 -6.39 -11.97
C ILE A 202 -6.45 -7.76 -12.29
N HIS A 203 -5.50 -7.79 -13.21
CA HIS A 203 -4.84 -9.00 -13.66
C HIS A 203 -3.36 -8.74 -13.98
N ALA A 204 -2.57 -9.78 -14.03
CA ALA A 204 -1.20 -9.67 -14.54
C ALA A 204 -1.20 -9.30 -16.02
N VAL A 205 -0.22 -8.51 -16.45
CA VAL A 205 0.03 -8.28 -17.87
C VAL A 205 0.44 -9.60 -18.48
N GLY A 206 -0.40 -10.13 -19.35
CA GLY A 206 -0.21 -11.40 -20.07
C GLY A 206 0.42 -11.18 -21.42
#